data_06001e27cfe02d9bcf5fefaea0ef6b74
#
_entry.id   06001e27cfe02d9bcf5fefaea0ef6b74
#
_cell.length_a   1.000
_cell.length_b   1.000
_cell.length_c   1.000
_cell.angle_alpha   90.00
_cell.angle_beta   90.00
_cell.angle_gamma   90.00
#
_symmetry.space_group_name_H-M   'P 1'
#
loop_
_entity.id
_entity.type
_entity.pdbx_description
1 polymer ?
#
loop_
_entity_poly.entity_id
_entity_poly.type
_entity_poly.pdbx_seq_one_letter_code
_entity_poly.pdbx_strand_id
1 'polypeptide(L)'
;HIKEAAKNSSVTMMTDNSGITMTDDKQVYNALNTLAGKLYYDAYIKGEKNLKGQATIAEGLTSSSATLKMADMDFREASGQGYVKETNPKPNPNPNPNPNPNPKPNPKPNPNPKPNPNPNPKPKPPIIYGSKETQMMKGAKTAMTSAVLLWRGNNNDLQRRMGDIRLAKEENGIWARYLGGKNKMDKQNTYLKQTYDIAQVGYDKKKGNWTIGAALDYGTGKDTYANGTGKGKLASLALYGTMQKEDGQYIDVILKGSHIKNDYTVYNEMNHRLEGKYRTNGLSLSMEYGKRMKKENGFYIDPSIELTAGHLGGKDYDAVSDYAGGKKMHIHQDGINSVIGRIGLGIGKETERSNLFAKIALAHEFGGKVKSIFSAENEPTSGTEVDLKDSWVDVEVGGSWLVNRDTYLYGTYTRNFGADVSSKWRIDAGIRFSF
;
A
#
# COMPACT_ATOMS: atom_id res chain seq x y z
N HIS A 1 -2.22 -33.81 22.59
CA HIS A 1 -2.74 -35.19 22.72
C HIS A 1 -4.23 -35.23 22.42
N ILE A 2 -4.63 -35.92 21.35
CA ILE A 2 -6.04 -36.18 21.07
C ILE A 2 -6.38 -37.50 21.77
N LYS A 3 -7.20 -37.44 22.81
CA LYS A 3 -7.62 -38.65 23.56
C LYS A 3 -8.83 -39.34 22.97
N GLU A 4 -9.66 -38.61 22.26
CA GLU A 4 -10.89 -39.11 21.64
C GLU A 4 -11.29 -38.21 20.46
N ALA A 5 -11.69 -38.80 19.35
CA ALA A 5 -12.25 -38.09 18.21
C ALA A 5 -13.64 -38.64 17.88
N ALA A 6 -14.60 -37.75 17.70
CA ALA A 6 -15.95 -38.16 17.29
C ALA A 6 -15.95 -38.56 15.82
N LYS A 7 -16.92 -39.42 15.45
CA LYS A 7 -17.14 -39.81 14.06
C LYS A 7 -17.33 -38.60 13.16
N ASN A 8 -16.58 -38.52 12.03
CA ASN A 8 -16.55 -37.40 11.10
C ASN A 8 -15.89 -36.12 11.63
N SER A 9 -15.11 -36.17 12.71
CA SER A 9 -14.30 -35.03 13.11
C SER A 9 -13.11 -34.83 12.17
N SER A 10 -12.69 -33.58 11.97
CA SER A 10 -11.49 -33.22 11.24
C SER A 10 -10.45 -32.67 12.21
N VAL A 11 -9.18 -33.02 11.99
CA VAL A 11 -8.06 -32.47 12.71
C VAL A 11 -7.24 -31.63 11.73
N THR A 12 -7.10 -30.33 12.01
CA THR A 12 -6.23 -29.45 11.24
C THR A 12 -4.89 -29.35 11.96
N MET A 13 -3.83 -29.77 11.29
CA MET A 13 -2.46 -29.58 11.77
C MET A 13 -1.87 -28.34 11.11
N MET A 14 -1.34 -27.46 11.94
CA MET A 14 -0.54 -26.33 11.48
C MET A 14 0.90 -26.60 11.84
N THR A 15 1.78 -26.55 10.86
CA THR A 15 3.22 -26.68 11.07
C THR A 15 3.88 -25.34 10.87
N ASP A 16 4.75 -24.99 11.80
CA ASP A 16 5.63 -23.86 11.66
C ASP A 16 6.90 -24.33 10.93
N ASN A 17 7.21 -23.73 9.78
CA ASN A 17 8.42 -24.05 9.03
C ASN A 17 9.61 -23.14 9.40
N SER A 18 9.58 -22.53 10.59
CA SER A 18 10.69 -21.71 11.07
C SER A 18 12.01 -22.49 11.09
N GLY A 19 12.97 -22.01 10.31
CA GLY A 19 14.29 -22.62 10.21
C GLY A 19 14.44 -23.74 9.17
N ILE A 20 13.39 -24.12 8.45
CA ILE A 20 13.45 -25.08 7.35
C ILE A 20 12.89 -24.45 6.10
N THR A 21 13.72 -24.19 5.10
CA THR A 21 13.27 -23.78 3.78
C THR A 21 12.75 -25.00 3.05
N MET A 22 11.44 -25.17 2.96
CA MET A 22 10.83 -26.23 2.16
C MET A 22 10.70 -25.73 0.72
N THR A 23 11.58 -26.22 -0.14
CA THR A 23 11.67 -25.74 -1.54
C THR A 23 10.89 -26.60 -2.53
N ASP A 24 10.45 -27.78 -2.11
CA ASP A 24 9.68 -28.67 -2.95
C ASP A 24 8.57 -29.42 -2.17
N ASP A 25 7.59 -29.91 -2.91
CA ASP A 25 6.44 -30.64 -2.37
C ASP A 25 6.84 -31.90 -1.62
N LYS A 26 7.95 -32.53 -2.04
CA LYS A 26 8.45 -33.76 -1.41
C LYS A 26 8.92 -33.55 0.03
N GLN A 27 9.60 -32.43 0.30
CA GLN A 27 10.02 -32.07 1.66
C GLN A 27 8.80 -31.79 2.55
N VAL A 28 7.80 -31.15 1.98
CA VAL A 28 6.53 -30.86 2.67
C VAL A 28 5.80 -32.17 3.01
N TYR A 29 5.67 -33.09 2.06
CA TYR A 29 5.03 -34.38 2.30
C TYR A 29 5.77 -35.22 3.35
N ASN A 30 7.11 -35.21 3.34
CA ASN A 30 7.91 -35.92 4.34
C ASN A 30 7.70 -35.34 5.75
N ALA A 31 7.65 -34.01 5.89
CA ALA A 31 7.38 -33.37 7.16
C ALA A 31 5.97 -33.70 7.70
N LEU A 32 4.98 -33.66 6.82
CA LEU A 32 3.59 -33.99 7.16
C LEU A 32 3.43 -35.47 7.52
N ASN A 33 4.08 -36.38 6.82
CA ASN A 33 4.08 -37.80 7.15
C ASN A 33 4.70 -38.06 8.53
N THR A 34 5.76 -37.37 8.87
CA THR A 34 6.38 -37.45 10.20
C THR A 34 5.44 -36.99 11.30
N LEU A 35 4.74 -35.86 11.07
CA LEU A 35 3.73 -35.35 12.00
C LEU A 35 2.52 -36.26 12.11
N ALA A 36 2.03 -36.78 11.00
CA ALA A 36 0.92 -37.72 10.98
C ALA A 36 1.25 -39.00 11.77
N GLY A 37 2.46 -39.54 11.61
CA GLY A 37 2.96 -40.67 12.39
C GLY A 37 2.99 -40.40 13.89
N LYS A 38 3.50 -39.22 14.30
CA LYS A 38 3.52 -38.83 15.73
C LYS A 38 2.10 -38.66 16.29
N LEU A 39 1.18 -38.05 15.55
CA LEU A 39 -0.20 -37.88 15.98
C LEU A 39 -0.93 -39.23 16.12
N TYR A 40 -0.66 -40.16 15.24
CA TYR A 40 -1.23 -41.50 15.35
C TYR A 40 -0.76 -42.22 16.62
N TYR A 41 0.51 -42.10 16.99
CA TYR A 41 1.04 -42.68 18.23
C TYR A 41 0.51 -42.01 19.50
N ASP A 42 0.30 -40.70 19.44
CA ASP A 42 -0.11 -39.90 20.59
C ASP A 42 -1.65 -39.88 20.78
N ALA A 43 -2.41 -40.15 19.72
CA ALA A 43 -3.87 -40.16 19.71
C ALA A 43 -4.38 -41.60 19.61
N TYR A 44 -4.77 -42.19 20.70
CA TYR A 44 -5.52 -43.45 20.67
C TYR A 44 -6.90 -43.20 20.12
N ILE A 45 -7.12 -43.51 18.82
CA ILE A 45 -8.43 -43.37 18.16
C ILE A 45 -9.14 -44.70 18.26
N LYS A 46 -10.09 -44.79 19.20
CA LYS A 46 -10.95 -45.97 19.37
C LYS A 46 -11.90 -46.08 18.20
N GLY A 47 -11.62 -46.99 17.25
CA GLY A 47 -12.59 -47.51 16.30
C GLY A 47 -12.95 -46.66 15.09
N GLU A 48 -12.27 -45.55 14.87
CA GLU A 48 -12.57 -44.67 13.73
C GLU A 48 -11.51 -44.85 12.61
N LYS A 49 -11.94 -45.49 11.50
CA LYS A 49 -11.07 -45.83 10.36
C LYS A 49 -10.96 -44.67 9.32
N ASN A 50 -11.72 -43.58 9.46
CA ASN A 50 -11.88 -42.53 8.46
C ASN A 50 -11.61 -41.13 9.01
N LEU A 51 -10.54 -40.92 9.75
CA LEU A 51 -10.15 -39.57 10.15
C LEU A 51 -9.54 -38.83 8.96
N LYS A 52 -10.19 -37.76 8.52
CA LYS A 52 -9.65 -36.85 7.50
C LYS A 52 -8.97 -35.70 8.19
N GLY A 53 -7.71 -35.47 7.88
CA GLY A 53 -6.95 -34.35 8.38
C GLY A 53 -6.62 -33.37 7.27
N GLN A 54 -6.58 -32.09 7.61
CA GLN A 54 -6.00 -31.04 6.79
C GLN A 54 -4.66 -30.63 7.40
N ALA A 55 -3.62 -30.58 6.58
CA ALA A 55 -2.34 -30.07 7.03
C ALA A 55 -2.05 -28.76 6.32
N THR A 56 -1.79 -27.71 7.09
CA THR A 56 -1.38 -26.41 6.60
C THR A 56 0.01 -26.12 7.16
N ILE A 57 0.94 -25.73 6.31
CA ILE A 57 2.24 -25.24 6.74
C ILE A 57 2.11 -23.75 7.03
N ALA A 58 2.54 -23.34 8.22
CA ALA A 58 2.57 -21.94 8.57
C ALA A 58 3.53 -21.20 7.64
N GLU A 59 3.07 -20.05 7.13
CA GLU A 59 3.90 -19.19 6.31
C GLU A 59 5.05 -18.62 7.16
N GLY A 60 6.27 -18.55 6.59
CA GLY A 60 7.35 -17.72 7.10
C GLY A 60 7.06 -16.23 6.87
N LEU A 61 8.05 -15.36 7.06
CA LEU A 61 7.89 -13.94 6.81
C LEU A 61 7.76 -13.64 5.32
N THR A 62 8.59 -14.29 4.50
CA THR A 62 8.66 -14.10 3.04
C THR A 62 8.44 -15.37 2.25
N SER A 63 8.47 -16.54 2.91
CA SER A 63 8.22 -17.81 2.25
C SER A 63 6.74 -17.96 1.95
N SER A 64 6.40 -17.89 0.68
CA SER A 64 5.16 -18.46 0.19
C SER A 64 5.32 -19.97 0.20
N SER A 65 5.16 -20.63 1.33
CA SER A 65 5.06 -22.08 1.32
C SER A 65 3.93 -22.47 0.36
N ALA A 66 4.19 -23.43 -0.51
CA ALA A 66 3.13 -24.07 -1.27
C ALA A 66 2.08 -24.47 -0.24
N THR A 67 0.95 -23.81 -0.24
CA THR A 67 -0.16 -24.18 0.62
C THR A 67 -0.56 -25.53 0.10
N LEU A 68 -0.20 -26.58 0.81
CA LEU A 68 -0.81 -27.87 0.60
C LEU A 68 -2.28 -27.68 0.86
N LYS A 69 -2.99 -27.41 -0.20
CA LYS A 69 -4.44 -27.38 -0.18
C LYS A 69 -4.85 -28.81 0.10
N MET A 70 -5.22 -29.07 1.34
CA MET A 70 -5.87 -30.30 1.75
C MET A 70 -5.15 -31.59 1.26
N ALA A 71 -4.13 -32.03 1.98
CA ALA A 71 -3.70 -33.39 1.87
C ALA A 71 -4.67 -34.24 2.69
N ASP A 72 -5.36 -35.16 2.06
CA ASP A 72 -6.13 -36.19 2.76
C ASP A 72 -5.12 -37.03 3.54
N MET A 73 -5.23 -37.03 4.86
CA MET A 73 -4.42 -37.88 5.73
C MET A 73 -5.20 -39.18 5.96
N ASP A 74 -4.58 -40.29 5.56
CA ASP A 74 -5.13 -41.62 5.78
C ASP A 74 -4.33 -42.32 6.90
N PHE A 75 -5.00 -42.57 8.01
CA PHE A 75 -4.41 -43.27 9.16
C PHE A 75 -4.66 -44.77 9.02
N ARG A 76 -3.58 -45.53 8.74
CA ARG A 76 -3.68 -47.01 8.65
C ARG A 76 -3.45 -47.65 9.99
N GLU A 77 -4.42 -48.38 10.43
CA GLU A 77 -4.45 -49.13 11.69
C GLU A 77 -3.31 -50.19 11.77
N ALA A 78 -2.96 -50.82 10.62
CA ALA A 78 -2.06 -51.96 10.58
C ALA A 78 -0.57 -51.61 10.75
N SER A 79 -0.14 -50.37 10.52
CA SER A 79 1.25 -49.97 10.59
C SER A 79 1.55 -48.94 11.69
N GLY A 80 0.55 -48.42 12.39
CA GLY A 80 0.71 -47.35 13.36
C GLY A 80 1.26 -46.07 12.76
N GLN A 81 1.18 -45.88 11.44
CA GLN A 81 1.72 -44.76 10.72
C GLN A 81 0.62 -44.07 9.91
N GLY A 82 0.46 -42.78 10.11
CA GLY A 82 -0.28 -41.92 9.20
C GLY A 82 0.57 -41.57 7.97
N TYR A 83 -0.06 -41.36 6.84
CA TYR A 83 0.60 -40.80 5.67
C TYR A 83 -0.28 -39.77 4.97
N VAL A 84 0.38 -38.84 4.28
CA VAL A 84 -0.26 -37.84 3.45
C VAL A 84 -0.32 -38.36 2.03
N LYS A 85 -1.52 -38.39 1.45
CA LYS A 85 -1.73 -38.87 0.08
C LYS A 85 -1.42 -37.75 -0.91
N GLU A 86 -0.51 -38.02 -1.83
CA GLU A 86 -0.19 -37.06 -2.89
C GLU A 86 -1.40 -36.96 -3.85
N THR A 87 -1.98 -35.80 -3.98
CA THR A 87 -3.19 -35.56 -4.78
C THR A 87 -2.91 -35.29 -6.25
N ASN A 88 -1.63 -35.11 -6.63
CA ASN A 88 -1.22 -34.96 -8.03
C ASN A 88 -0.25 -36.09 -8.42
N PRO A 89 -0.69 -37.09 -9.21
CA PRO A 89 0.25 -38.05 -9.78
C PRO A 89 1.19 -37.29 -10.72
N LYS A 90 2.49 -37.27 -10.42
CA LYS A 90 3.50 -36.80 -11.36
C LYS A 90 3.36 -37.57 -12.67
N PRO A 91 3.56 -36.92 -13.84
CA PRO A 91 3.70 -37.64 -15.08
C PRO A 91 4.83 -38.67 -14.93
N ASN A 92 4.54 -39.89 -15.27
CA ASN A 92 5.44 -41.03 -15.24
C ASN A 92 6.80 -40.67 -15.90
N PRO A 93 7.94 -40.71 -15.23
CA PRO A 93 9.21 -40.48 -15.89
C PRO A 93 9.44 -41.66 -16.84
N ASN A 94 9.51 -41.34 -18.12
CA ASN A 94 9.77 -42.29 -19.19
C ASN A 94 11.07 -43.07 -18.88
N PRO A 95 11.00 -44.39 -18.68
CA PRO A 95 12.21 -45.17 -18.41
C PRO A 95 12.90 -45.48 -19.73
N ASN A 96 13.90 -44.70 -20.08
CA ASN A 96 14.87 -45.19 -21.06
C ASN A 96 16.26 -44.60 -20.74
N PRO A 97 17.07 -45.27 -19.91
CA PRO A 97 18.50 -45.05 -19.89
C PRO A 97 19.15 -46.01 -20.89
N ASN A 98 19.54 -45.46 -22.02
CA ASN A 98 20.45 -46.18 -22.92
C ASN A 98 21.88 -46.11 -22.26
N PRO A 99 22.50 -47.21 -21.87
CA PRO A 99 23.83 -47.18 -21.34
C PRO A 99 24.85 -47.04 -22.45
N ASN A 100 25.55 -45.90 -22.48
CA ASN A 100 26.70 -45.75 -23.36
C ASN A 100 27.99 -46.08 -22.54
N PRO A 101 28.70 -47.19 -22.84
CA PRO A 101 29.94 -47.51 -22.17
C PRO A 101 31.13 -46.93 -22.95
N ASN A 102 31.77 -45.90 -22.44
CA ASN A 102 33.20 -45.73 -22.66
C ASN A 102 33.84 -44.65 -21.76
N PRO A 103 34.56 -44.98 -20.72
CA PRO A 103 35.39 -44.03 -20.00
C PRO A 103 36.74 -43.85 -20.71
N LYS A 104 37.04 -42.64 -21.16
CA LYS A 104 38.40 -42.25 -21.53
C LYS A 104 39.23 -41.94 -20.28
N PRO A 105 40.53 -42.31 -20.25
CA PRO A 105 41.36 -42.17 -19.06
C PRO A 105 41.75 -40.72 -18.74
N ASN A 106 41.87 -40.53 -17.47
CA ASN A 106 42.15 -39.31 -16.69
C ASN A 106 43.49 -38.66 -17.09
N PRO A 107 43.60 -37.36 -17.35
CA PRO A 107 44.87 -36.66 -17.43
C PRO A 107 45.41 -36.30 -16.06
N LYS A 108 46.73 -36.40 -15.94
CA LYS A 108 47.59 -36.25 -14.77
C LYS A 108 47.34 -34.94 -13.97
N PRO A 109 47.58 -34.98 -12.64
CA PRO A 109 47.46 -33.81 -11.78
C PRO A 109 48.50 -32.74 -12.11
N ASN A 110 48.05 -31.49 -12.24
CA ASN A 110 48.91 -30.31 -12.37
C ASN A 110 49.32 -29.83 -10.96
N PRO A 111 50.58 -29.72 -10.63
CA PRO A 111 51.01 -29.22 -9.33
C PRO A 111 51.16 -27.70 -9.40
N ASN A 112 50.25 -26.99 -8.79
CA ASN A 112 50.38 -25.69 -8.15
C ASN A 112 49.12 -24.83 -8.27
N PRO A 113 48.17 -24.89 -7.33
CA PRO A 113 47.16 -23.84 -7.26
C PRO A 113 47.69 -22.64 -6.48
N LYS A 114 47.97 -21.55 -7.13
CA LYS A 114 48.10 -20.23 -6.45
C LYS A 114 46.78 -19.91 -5.74
N PRO A 115 46.82 -19.44 -4.48
CA PRO A 115 45.58 -18.97 -3.83
C PRO A 115 44.98 -17.81 -4.59
N ASN A 116 43.73 -17.94 -5.03
CA ASN A 116 42.99 -16.86 -5.61
C ASN A 116 42.40 -16.01 -4.48
N PRO A 117 42.88 -14.78 -4.24
CA PRO A 117 42.34 -13.91 -3.21
C PRO A 117 41.21 -13.07 -3.77
N ASN A 118 40.06 -13.65 -3.99
CA ASN A 118 38.81 -12.89 -4.04
C ASN A 118 37.63 -13.87 -3.97
N PRO A 119 36.94 -13.99 -2.84
CA PRO A 119 35.66 -14.70 -2.87
C PRO A 119 34.68 -13.87 -3.69
N ASN A 120 34.38 -14.34 -4.89
CA ASN A 120 33.26 -13.82 -5.68
C ASN A 120 32.05 -13.72 -4.76
N PRO A 121 31.39 -12.55 -4.67
CA PRO A 121 30.19 -12.43 -3.85
C PRO A 121 29.21 -13.50 -4.31
N LYS A 122 28.73 -14.29 -3.35
CA LYS A 122 27.69 -15.30 -3.63
C LYS A 122 26.57 -14.63 -4.42
N PRO A 123 26.12 -15.22 -5.55
CA PRO A 123 25.02 -14.64 -6.31
C PRO A 123 23.84 -14.43 -5.38
N LYS A 124 23.27 -13.23 -5.39
CA LYS A 124 22.05 -12.97 -4.64
C LYS A 124 20.97 -13.95 -5.12
N PRO A 125 20.23 -14.59 -4.22
CA PRO A 125 19.18 -15.51 -4.63
C PRO A 125 18.20 -14.77 -5.55
N PRO A 126 17.67 -15.46 -6.58
CA PRO A 126 16.75 -14.84 -7.53
C PRO A 126 15.50 -14.33 -6.79
N ILE A 127 15.04 -13.13 -7.16
CA ILE A 127 13.79 -12.57 -6.65
C ILE A 127 12.64 -13.30 -7.34
N ILE A 128 11.77 -13.94 -6.57
CA ILE A 128 10.60 -14.62 -7.08
C ILE A 128 9.45 -13.62 -7.12
N TYR A 129 9.07 -13.17 -8.33
CA TYR A 129 7.88 -12.36 -8.52
C TYR A 129 6.66 -13.26 -8.75
N GLY A 130 5.48 -12.83 -8.26
CA GLY A 130 4.24 -13.56 -8.42
C GLY A 130 4.09 -14.79 -7.53
N SER A 131 4.98 -14.99 -6.55
CA SER A 131 4.77 -15.96 -5.48
C SER A 131 3.56 -15.58 -4.63
N LYS A 132 2.95 -16.55 -3.98
CA LYS A 132 1.85 -16.29 -3.04
C LYS A 132 2.35 -15.41 -1.89
N GLU A 133 1.76 -14.22 -1.75
CA GLU A 133 2.15 -13.29 -0.69
C GLU A 133 1.79 -13.84 0.70
N THR A 134 2.74 -13.79 1.63
CA THR A 134 2.47 -14.13 3.03
C THR A 134 1.59 -13.05 3.70
N GLN A 135 0.95 -13.37 4.81
CA GLN A 135 0.15 -12.40 5.57
C GLN A 135 1.00 -11.21 6.05
N MET A 136 2.27 -11.47 6.43
CA MET A 136 3.21 -10.42 6.83
C MET A 136 3.56 -9.49 5.67
N MET A 137 3.79 -10.04 4.47
CA MET A 137 4.04 -9.25 3.26
C MET A 137 2.82 -8.41 2.87
N LYS A 138 1.61 -8.99 2.91
CA LYS A 138 0.36 -8.26 2.61
C LYS A 138 0.16 -7.08 3.57
N GLY A 139 0.40 -7.29 4.85
CA GLY A 139 0.30 -6.25 5.85
C GLY A 139 1.31 -5.12 5.64
N ALA A 140 2.59 -5.44 5.44
CA ALA A 140 3.63 -4.45 5.17
C ALA A 140 3.38 -3.68 3.86
N LYS A 141 2.99 -4.38 2.79
CA LYS A 141 2.58 -3.77 1.52
C LYS A 141 1.42 -2.78 1.70
N THR A 142 0.42 -3.16 2.49
CA THR A 142 -0.74 -2.32 2.80
C THR A 142 -0.32 -1.06 3.57
N ALA A 143 0.60 -1.20 4.53
CA ALA A 143 1.13 -0.07 5.29
C ALA A 143 1.87 0.95 4.41
N MET A 144 2.68 0.49 3.46
CA MET A 144 3.35 1.37 2.50
C MET A 144 2.34 2.03 1.55
N THR A 145 1.35 1.29 1.09
CA THR A 145 0.26 1.84 0.26
C THR A 145 -0.51 2.93 1.01
N SER A 146 -0.80 2.73 2.30
CA SER A 146 -1.50 3.73 3.10
C SER A 146 -0.71 5.04 3.24
N ALA A 147 0.62 4.97 3.38
CA ALA A 147 1.50 6.14 3.39
C ALA A 147 1.43 6.91 2.06
N VAL A 148 1.42 6.19 0.92
CA VAL A 148 1.26 6.79 -0.41
C VAL A 148 -0.08 7.50 -0.54
N LEU A 149 -1.18 6.91 -0.06
CA LEU A 149 -2.51 7.52 -0.13
C LEU A 149 -2.62 8.77 0.75
N LEU A 150 -2.02 8.77 1.93
CA LEU A 150 -1.96 9.95 2.79
C LEU A 150 -1.19 11.09 2.11
N TRP A 151 -0.04 10.80 1.48
CA TRP A 151 0.73 11.76 0.72
C TRP A 151 -0.04 12.29 -0.48
N ARG A 152 -0.63 11.41 -1.32
CA ARG A 152 -1.46 11.82 -2.48
C ARG A 152 -2.65 12.68 -2.05
N GLY A 153 -3.32 12.33 -0.96
CA GLY A 153 -4.45 13.07 -0.40
C GLY A 153 -4.10 14.49 0.05
N ASN A 154 -2.81 14.73 0.39
CA ASN A 154 -2.31 16.06 0.74
C ASN A 154 -1.79 16.86 -0.46
N ASN A 155 -1.56 16.24 -1.61
CA ASN A 155 -1.15 16.90 -2.86
C ASN A 155 -2.37 17.44 -3.62
N ASN A 156 -3.04 18.44 -3.09
CA ASN A 156 -4.29 18.88 -3.66
C ASN A 156 -4.27 20.33 -4.14
N ASP A 157 -5.38 20.70 -4.76
CA ASP A 157 -5.52 21.98 -5.44
C ASP A 157 -5.49 23.19 -4.48
N LEU A 158 -5.15 24.32 -5.05
CA LEU A 158 -4.98 25.58 -4.35
C LEU A 158 -6.33 26.22 -3.98
N GLN A 159 -7.34 26.07 -4.84
CA GLN A 159 -8.65 26.66 -4.59
C GLN A 159 -9.28 26.14 -3.31
N ARG A 160 -9.11 24.86 -3.05
CA ARG A 160 -9.56 24.26 -1.78
C ARG A 160 -8.82 24.79 -0.57
N ARG A 161 -7.57 25.29 -0.74
CA ARG A 161 -6.76 25.80 0.38
C ARG A 161 -7.15 27.17 0.82
N MET A 162 -7.44 28.04 -0.14
CA MET A 162 -7.48 29.47 0.07
C MET A 162 -8.89 30.03 0.07
N GLY A 163 -9.89 29.15 -0.13
CA GLY A 163 -11.22 29.62 -0.44
C GLY A 163 -11.24 30.37 -1.77
N ASP A 164 -12.23 31.16 -2.02
CA ASP A 164 -12.26 31.97 -3.22
C ASP A 164 -11.49 33.28 -3.00
N ILE A 165 -10.19 33.26 -3.31
CA ILE A 165 -9.31 34.46 -3.26
C ILE A 165 -9.89 35.64 -4.06
N ARG A 166 -10.72 35.37 -5.06
CA ARG A 166 -11.36 36.39 -5.87
C ARG A 166 -12.23 37.35 -5.07
N LEU A 167 -12.70 36.91 -3.92
CA LEU A 167 -13.44 37.76 -2.97
C LEU A 167 -12.50 38.59 -2.08
N ALA A 168 -11.18 38.28 -2.04
CA ALA A 168 -10.22 39.00 -1.21
C ALA A 168 -9.90 40.38 -1.81
N LYS A 169 -10.18 41.42 -1.05
CA LYS A 169 -9.94 42.81 -1.47
C LYS A 169 -8.54 43.30 -1.07
N GLU A 170 -7.96 42.72 -0.04
CA GLU A 170 -6.69 43.12 0.53
C GLU A 170 -5.50 42.35 -0.04
N GLU A 171 -4.28 42.91 0.09
CA GLU A 171 -3.08 42.39 -0.57
C GLU A 171 -2.45 41.22 0.15
N ASN A 172 -2.62 41.09 1.47
CA ASN A 172 -2.00 40.04 2.28
C ASN A 172 -3.06 39.14 2.89
N GLY A 173 -2.71 37.91 3.18
CA GLY A 173 -3.60 37.01 3.84
C GLY A 173 -2.90 35.94 4.69
N ILE A 174 -3.47 35.68 5.84
CA ILE A 174 -3.18 34.52 6.66
C ILE A 174 -4.39 33.60 6.61
N TRP A 175 -4.16 32.31 6.48
CA TRP A 175 -5.24 31.35 6.45
C TRP A 175 -4.90 30.10 7.25
N ALA A 176 -5.91 29.44 7.73
CA ALA A 176 -5.84 28.13 8.34
C ALA A 176 -6.91 27.22 7.71
N ARG A 177 -6.60 25.95 7.56
CA ARG A 177 -7.47 24.96 6.98
C ARG A 177 -7.34 23.62 7.70
N TYR A 178 -8.46 22.98 7.89
CA TYR A 178 -8.57 21.59 8.25
C TYR A 178 -9.07 20.79 7.05
N LEU A 179 -8.48 19.63 6.83
CA LEU A 179 -9.03 18.66 5.90
C LEU A 179 -9.04 17.27 6.56
N GLY A 180 -10.13 16.58 6.40
CA GLY A 180 -10.31 15.24 6.91
C GLY A 180 -11.03 14.36 5.91
N GLY A 181 -10.79 13.05 5.98
CA GLY A 181 -11.42 12.15 5.04
C GLY A 181 -11.25 10.68 5.39
N LYS A 182 -11.88 9.86 4.56
CA LYS A 182 -11.83 8.41 4.68
C LYS A 182 -11.63 7.76 3.32
N ASN A 183 -10.54 7.00 3.21
CA ASN A 183 -10.23 6.16 2.05
C ASN A 183 -10.54 4.69 2.35
N LYS A 184 -10.93 3.95 1.32
CA LYS A 184 -11.04 2.49 1.35
C LYS A 184 -10.43 1.93 0.07
N MET A 185 -9.63 0.87 0.21
CA MET A 185 -9.13 0.06 -0.89
C MET A 185 -9.31 -1.42 -0.55
N ASP A 186 -9.74 -2.21 -1.52
CA ASP A 186 -9.93 -3.66 -1.37
C ASP A 186 -9.64 -4.32 -2.72
N LYS A 187 -8.35 -4.36 -3.07
CA LYS A 187 -7.87 -4.89 -4.35
C LYS A 187 -6.41 -5.32 -4.25
N GLN A 188 -6.00 -6.24 -5.10
CA GLN A 188 -4.61 -6.70 -5.22
C GLN A 188 -4.01 -7.19 -3.89
N ASN A 189 -4.77 -7.96 -3.11
CA ASN A 189 -4.41 -8.41 -1.76
C ASN A 189 -4.10 -7.25 -0.79
N THR A 190 -4.67 -6.07 -1.04
CA THR A 190 -4.53 -4.89 -0.19
C THR A 190 -5.90 -4.49 0.32
N TYR A 191 -6.16 -4.76 1.60
CA TYR A 191 -7.35 -4.27 2.28
C TYR A 191 -6.97 -3.15 3.23
N LEU A 192 -7.46 -1.95 2.94
CA LEU A 192 -7.15 -0.73 3.68
C LEU A 192 -8.41 0.09 3.94
N LYS A 193 -8.59 0.48 5.19
CA LYS A 193 -9.43 1.61 5.59
C LYS A 193 -8.53 2.63 6.25
N GLN A 194 -8.51 3.85 5.73
CA GLN A 194 -7.72 4.96 6.25
C GLN A 194 -8.64 6.13 6.58
N THR A 195 -8.56 6.62 7.80
CA THR A 195 -9.14 7.90 8.20
C THR A 195 -8.00 8.87 8.48
N TYR A 196 -8.06 10.08 7.94
CA TYR A 196 -6.99 11.06 8.07
C TYR A 196 -7.51 12.43 8.42
N ASP A 197 -6.66 13.18 9.13
CA ASP A 197 -6.89 14.56 9.58
C ASP A 197 -5.60 15.34 9.32
N ILE A 198 -5.70 16.48 8.61
CA ILE A 198 -4.57 17.34 8.28
C ILE A 198 -4.95 18.77 8.61
N ALA A 199 -4.10 19.47 9.35
CA ALA A 199 -4.17 20.90 9.58
C ALA A 199 -3.14 21.62 8.72
N GLN A 200 -3.52 22.74 8.13
CA GLN A 200 -2.67 23.57 7.30
C GLN A 200 -2.77 25.02 7.75
N VAL A 201 -1.65 25.74 7.70
CA VAL A 201 -1.58 27.18 7.90
C VAL A 201 -0.73 27.80 6.82
N GLY A 202 -1.11 28.95 6.34
CA GLY A 202 -0.39 29.62 5.28
C GLY A 202 -0.48 31.13 5.34
N TYR A 203 0.45 31.74 4.64
CA TYR A 203 0.52 33.18 4.42
C TYR A 203 0.79 33.45 2.95
N ASP A 204 0.14 34.46 2.41
CA ASP A 204 0.36 34.91 1.03
C ASP A 204 0.28 36.40 0.91
N LYS A 205 0.83 36.86 -0.22
CA LYS A 205 0.85 38.26 -0.61
C LYS A 205 0.47 38.39 -2.08
N LYS A 206 -0.42 39.35 -2.37
CA LYS A 206 -0.79 39.72 -3.72
C LYS A 206 0.19 40.74 -4.31
N LYS A 207 0.64 40.47 -5.53
CA LYS A 207 1.50 41.38 -6.32
C LYS A 207 1.02 41.40 -7.77
N GLY A 208 0.30 42.43 -8.14
CA GLY A 208 -0.37 42.49 -9.43
C GLY A 208 -1.43 41.39 -9.57
N ASN A 209 -1.38 40.62 -10.65
CA ASN A 209 -2.28 39.50 -10.90
C ASN A 209 -1.91 38.20 -10.16
N TRP A 210 -0.77 38.20 -9.47
CA TRP A 210 -0.29 37.04 -8.73
C TRP A 210 -0.54 37.18 -7.23
N THR A 211 -0.98 36.07 -6.61
CA THR A 211 -0.91 35.88 -5.17
C THR A 211 0.07 34.75 -4.91
N ILE A 212 1.12 35.02 -4.16
CA ILE A 212 2.22 34.08 -3.88
C ILE A 212 2.29 33.84 -2.38
N GLY A 213 2.49 32.60 -1.97
CA GLY A 213 2.49 32.25 -0.55
C GLY A 213 3.24 30.97 -0.23
N ALA A 214 3.27 30.70 1.08
CA ALA A 214 3.84 29.50 1.66
C ALA A 214 2.86 28.91 2.69
N ALA A 215 2.93 27.60 2.86
CA ALA A 215 2.09 26.89 3.83
C ALA A 215 2.84 25.75 4.51
N LEU A 216 2.44 25.47 5.74
CA LEU A 216 2.88 24.32 6.52
C LEU A 216 1.69 23.40 6.76
N ASP A 217 1.92 22.11 6.62
CA ASP A 217 0.91 21.07 6.85
C ASP A 217 1.41 20.11 7.91
N TYR A 218 0.51 19.67 8.77
CA TYR A 218 0.71 18.53 9.65
C TYR A 218 -0.52 17.67 9.66
N GLY A 219 -0.34 16.36 9.48
CA GLY A 219 -1.43 15.42 9.40
C GLY A 219 -1.16 14.09 10.06
N THR A 220 -2.24 13.40 10.36
CA THR A 220 -2.23 12.04 10.90
C THR A 220 -3.20 11.17 10.12
N GLY A 221 -2.86 9.88 10.00
CA GLY A 221 -3.72 8.84 9.46
C GLY A 221 -3.88 7.69 10.45
N LYS A 222 -5.09 7.13 10.50
CA LYS A 222 -5.38 5.90 11.22
C LYS A 222 -5.80 4.86 10.21
N ASP A 223 -5.07 3.76 10.20
CA ASP A 223 -5.23 2.71 9.20
C ASP A 223 -5.73 1.42 9.85
N THR A 224 -6.64 0.74 9.16
CA THR A 224 -7.05 -0.63 9.47
C THR A 224 -6.76 -1.50 8.25
N TYR A 225 -6.00 -2.56 8.46
CA TYR A 225 -5.65 -3.57 7.45
C TYR A 225 -6.47 -4.83 7.68
N ALA A 226 -6.42 -5.78 6.75
CA ALA A 226 -7.08 -7.08 6.94
C ALA A 226 -6.56 -7.82 8.19
N ASN A 227 -5.26 -7.66 8.47
CA ASN A 227 -4.55 -8.39 9.52
C ASN A 227 -3.74 -7.45 10.46
N GLY A 228 -4.16 -6.20 10.62
CA GLY A 228 -3.44 -5.29 11.50
C GLY A 228 -3.89 -3.84 11.42
N THR A 229 -3.06 -2.96 11.93
CA THR A 229 -3.32 -1.52 12.01
C THR A 229 -2.05 -0.71 11.74
N GLY A 230 -2.24 0.56 11.36
CA GLY A 230 -1.15 1.51 11.18
C GLY A 230 -1.51 2.92 11.64
N LYS A 231 -0.48 3.73 11.85
CA LYS A 231 -0.60 5.16 12.15
C LYS A 231 0.32 5.94 11.22
N GLY A 232 -0.28 6.71 10.33
CA GLY A 232 0.42 7.65 9.46
C GLY A 232 0.66 8.99 10.14
N LYS A 233 1.78 9.63 9.80
CA LYS A 233 2.07 11.03 10.09
C LYS A 233 2.66 11.68 8.86
N LEU A 234 2.28 12.94 8.65
CA LEU A 234 2.74 13.73 7.51
C LEU A 234 3.05 15.14 7.98
N ALA A 235 4.18 15.67 7.52
CA ALA A 235 4.53 17.07 7.68
C ALA A 235 5.00 17.60 6.32
N SER A 236 4.55 18.78 5.91
CA SER A 236 4.90 19.33 4.61
C SER A 236 5.13 20.84 4.65
N LEU A 237 5.95 21.30 3.71
CA LEU A 237 6.13 22.69 3.34
C LEU A 237 5.70 22.88 1.89
N ALA A 238 4.85 23.85 1.63
CA ALA A 238 4.41 24.21 0.30
C ALA A 238 4.75 25.65 -0.05
N LEU A 239 5.16 25.86 -1.30
CA LEU A 239 5.18 27.16 -1.96
C LEU A 239 4.10 27.16 -3.02
N TYR A 240 3.36 28.23 -3.13
CA TYR A 240 2.27 28.32 -4.10
C TYR A 240 2.12 29.69 -4.71
N GLY A 241 1.52 29.73 -5.88
CA GLY A 241 1.13 30.94 -6.56
C GLY A 241 -0.15 30.73 -7.34
N THR A 242 -1.02 31.73 -7.31
CA THR A 242 -2.19 31.79 -8.18
C THR A 242 -2.15 33.10 -8.97
N MET A 243 -2.41 32.99 -10.26
CA MET A 243 -2.60 34.13 -11.14
C MET A 243 -4.05 34.18 -11.57
N GLN A 244 -4.65 35.37 -11.49
CA GLN A 244 -6.02 35.59 -11.91
C GLN A 244 -6.10 36.79 -12.85
N LYS A 245 -6.78 36.63 -13.98
CA LYS A 245 -7.03 37.67 -14.96
C LYS A 245 -8.47 38.18 -14.87
N GLU A 246 -8.67 39.39 -15.33
CA GLU A 246 -10.03 40.02 -15.36
C GLU A 246 -11.02 39.28 -16.27
N ASP A 247 -10.54 38.58 -17.30
CA ASP A 247 -11.36 37.78 -18.22
C ASP A 247 -11.77 36.40 -17.63
N GLY A 248 -11.43 36.16 -16.35
CA GLY A 248 -11.77 34.93 -15.60
C GLY A 248 -10.78 33.80 -15.74
N GLN A 249 -9.72 33.95 -16.53
CA GLN A 249 -8.65 32.95 -16.58
C GLN A 249 -7.87 32.91 -15.27
N TYR A 250 -7.45 31.72 -14.85
CA TYR A 250 -6.57 31.55 -13.70
C TYR A 250 -5.58 30.41 -13.92
N ILE A 251 -4.46 30.52 -13.24
CA ILE A 251 -3.42 29.46 -13.14
C ILE A 251 -3.05 29.32 -11.68
N ASP A 252 -3.10 28.11 -11.16
CA ASP A 252 -2.65 27.75 -9.81
C ASP A 252 -1.45 26.84 -9.91
N VAL A 253 -0.41 27.09 -9.12
CA VAL A 253 0.80 26.27 -9.06
C VAL A 253 1.17 26.04 -7.61
N ILE A 254 1.49 24.78 -7.27
CA ILE A 254 1.91 24.39 -5.92
C ILE A 254 3.12 23.46 -6.02
N LEU A 255 4.21 23.84 -5.36
CA LEU A 255 5.36 22.97 -5.10
C LEU A 255 5.34 22.58 -3.63
N LYS A 256 5.38 21.28 -3.35
CA LYS A 256 5.27 20.75 -1.98
C LYS A 256 6.33 19.69 -1.69
N GLY A 257 7.10 19.90 -0.62
CA GLY A 257 7.95 18.88 0.00
C GLY A 257 7.28 18.29 1.22
N SER A 258 7.31 16.98 1.36
CA SER A 258 6.62 16.23 2.43
C SER A 258 7.54 15.23 3.08
N HIS A 259 7.38 15.04 4.39
CA HIS A 259 7.93 13.93 5.15
C HIS A 259 6.79 13.05 5.66
N ILE A 260 6.86 11.76 5.34
CA ILE A 260 5.80 10.78 5.67
C ILE A 260 6.38 9.69 6.55
N LYS A 261 5.63 9.29 7.54
CA LYS A 261 5.92 8.19 8.44
C LYS A 261 4.68 7.32 8.59
N ASN A 262 4.86 5.98 8.56
CA ASN A 262 3.82 5.03 8.96
C ASN A 262 4.44 4.01 9.94
N ASP A 263 3.90 3.94 11.14
CA ASP A 263 4.20 2.90 12.12
C ASP A 263 3.05 1.89 12.08
N TYR A 264 3.35 0.61 11.88
CA TYR A 264 2.33 -0.41 11.71
C TYR A 264 2.63 -1.69 12.47
N THR A 265 1.56 -2.42 12.76
CA THR A 265 1.59 -3.75 13.37
C THR A 265 0.65 -4.66 12.60
N VAL A 266 1.16 -5.79 12.14
CA VAL A 266 0.40 -6.80 11.40
C VAL A 266 0.63 -8.18 11.98
N TYR A 267 -0.30 -9.10 11.71
CA TYR A 267 -0.29 -10.45 12.27
C TYR A 267 -0.42 -11.48 11.16
N ASN A 268 0.21 -12.64 11.35
CA ASN A 268 -0.03 -13.82 10.52
C ASN A 268 -1.20 -14.66 11.09
N GLU A 269 -1.52 -15.76 10.42
CA GLU A 269 -2.61 -16.66 10.84
C GLU A 269 -2.36 -17.33 12.21
N MET A 270 -1.10 -17.44 12.64
CA MET A 270 -0.70 -17.98 13.94
C MET A 270 -0.61 -16.88 15.03
N ASN A 271 -1.06 -15.68 14.71
CA ASN A 271 -1.01 -14.52 15.59
C ASN A 271 0.41 -14.05 15.97
N HIS A 272 1.42 -14.42 15.19
CA HIS A 272 2.72 -13.78 15.29
C HIS A 272 2.65 -12.36 14.75
N ARG A 273 3.31 -11.45 15.46
CA ARG A 273 3.31 -10.02 15.19
C ARG A 273 4.51 -9.60 14.36
N LEU A 274 4.30 -8.69 13.42
CA LEU A 274 5.34 -7.95 12.70
C LEU A 274 5.12 -6.45 12.92
N GLU A 275 6.13 -5.76 13.42
CA GLU A 275 6.15 -4.31 13.62
C GLU A 275 7.11 -3.65 12.65
N GLY A 276 6.64 -2.67 11.91
CA GLY A 276 7.44 -1.91 10.96
C GLY A 276 7.27 -0.40 11.14
N LYS A 277 8.32 0.34 10.72
CA LYS A 277 8.37 1.80 10.74
C LYS A 277 8.88 2.29 9.40
N TYR A 278 7.97 2.62 8.50
CA TYR A 278 8.27 3.16 7.19
C TYR A 278 8.34 4.69 7.24
N ARG A 279 9.41 5.26 6.67
CA ARG A 279 9.64 6.72 6.62
C ARG A 279 10.25 7.09 5.30
N THR A 280 9.73 8.13 4.67
CA THR A 280 10.26 8.63 3.40
C THR A 280 9.92 10.10 3.18
N ASN A 281 10.51 10.68 2.15
CA ASN A 281 10.26 12.07 1.73
C ASN A 281 9.63 12.07 0.35
N GLY A 282 8.78 13.05 0.09
CA GLY A 282 8.14 13.25 -1.19
C GLY A 282 8.27 14.69 -1.67
N LEU A 283 8.24 14.84 -2.98
CA LEU A 283 8.16 16.13 -3.66
C LEU A 283 7.01 16.06 -4.66
N SER A 284 6.19 17.10 -4.74
CA SER A 284 5.10 17.18 -5.72
C SER A 284 4.98 18.59 -6.31
N LEU A 285 4.57 18.62 -7.57
CA LEU A 285 4.20 19.83 -8.30
C LEU A 285 2.77 19.65 -8.81
N SER A 286 1.89 20.57 -8.49
CA SER A 286 0.53 20.63 -9.00
C SER A 286 0.29 21.92 -9.78
N MET A 287 -0.39 21.81 -10.91
CA MET A 287 -0.77 22.95 -11.75
C MET A 287 -2.23 22.79 -12.15
N GLU A 288 -3.02 23.83 -12.01
CA GLU A 288 -4.39 23.91 -12.52
C GLU A 288 -4.52 25.16 -13.40
N TYR A 289 -5.16 25.00 -14.55
CA TYR A 289 -5.58 26.09 -15.41
C TYR A 289 -7.07 26.02 -15.63
N GLY A 290 -7.76 27.14 -15.49
CA GLY A 290 -9.20 27.22 -15.74
C GLY A 290 -9.63 28.60 -16.20
N LYS A 291 -10.90 28.67 -16.57
CA LYS A 291 -11.53 29.93 -16.95
C LYS A 291 -12.97 30.00 -16.40
N ARG A 292 -13.17 30.88 -15.43
CA ARG A 292 -14.50 31.17 -14.91
C ARG A 292 -15.24 32.14 -15.81
N MET A 293 -16.28 31.67 -16.46
CA MET A 293 -17.18 32.46 -17.31
C MET A 293 -18.42 32.87 -16.51
N LYS A 294 -18.42 34.11 -16.01
CA LYS A 294 -19.44 34.64 -15.12
C LYS A 294 -20.44 35.45 -15.91
N LYS A 295 -21.76 35.29 -15.60
CA LYS A 295 -22.88 36.12 -16.09
C LYS A 295 -23.15 37.27 -15.12
N GLU A 296 -23.86 38.29 -15.57
CA GLU A 296 -24.24 39.48 -14.77
C GLU A 296 -25.03 39.12 -13.50
N ASN A 297 -25.82 38.05 -13.53
CA ASN A 297 -26.59 37.56 -12.38
C ASN A 297 -25.77 36.74 -11.36
N GLY A 298 -24.45 36.67 -11.56
CA GLY A 298 -23.51 35.96 -10.69
C GLY A 298 -23.38 34.47 -10.96
N PHE A 299 -24.17 33.84 -11.81
CA PHE A 299 -23.96 32.48 -12.25
C PHE A 299 -22.72 32.34 -13.12
N TYR A 300 -21.98 31.25 -12.93
CA TYR A 300 -20.79 30.97 -13.72
C TYR A 300 -20.61 29.48 -14.06
N ILE A 301 -19.82 29.27 -15.08
CA ILE A 301 -19.30 27.97 -15.50
C ILE A 301 -17.76 28.06 -15.42
N ASP A 302 -17.12 27.04 -14.88
CA ASP A 302 -15.69 27.02 -14.60
C ASP A 302 -15.05 25.70 -15.10
N PRO A 303 -14.76 25.59 -16.41
CA PRO A 303 -13.97 24.50 -16.92
C PRO A 303 -12.51 24.63 -16.46
N SER A 304 -11.90 23.49 -16.08
CA SER A 304 -10.50 23.47 -15.66
C SER A 304 -9.81 22.16 -16.04
N ILE A 305 -8.49 22.24 -16.14
CA ILE A 305 -7.59 21.10 -16.26
C ILE A 305 -6.55 21.19 -15.15
N GLU A 306 -6.24 20.06 -14.53
CA GLU A 306 -5.23 19.95 -13.46
C GLU A 306 -4.27 18.81 -13.75
N LEU A 307 -3.00 19.03 -13.45
CA LEU A 307 -1.96 18.02 -13.45
C LEU A 307 -1.20 18.08 -12.13
N THR A 308 -1.15 16.97 -11.42
CA THR A 308 -0.34 16.81 -10.21
C THR A 308 0.66 15.69 -10.43
N ALA A 309 1.95 16.03 -10.44
CA ALA A 309 3.05 15.09 -10.55
C ALA A 309 3.86 15.07 -9.26
N GLY A 310 4.29 13.91 -8.82
CA GLY A 310 5.10 13.79 -7.61
C GLY A 310 5.95 12.53 -7.59
N HIS A 311 6.98 12.60 -6.75
CA HIS A 311 7.87 11.49 -6.46
C HIS A 311 7.97 11.28 -4.95
N LEU A 312 7.75 10.05 -4.51
CA LEU A 312 7.99 9.60 -3.14
C LEU A 312 9.24 8.74 -3.14
N GLY A 313 10.24 9.10 -2.34
CA GLY A 313 11.54 8.41 -2.33
C GLY A 313 11.43 6.96 -1.86
N GLY A 314 12.27 6.11 -2.45
CA GLY A 314 12.45 4.73 -2.00
C GLY A 314 13.07 4.64 -0.62
N LYS A 315 12.90 3.51 0.05
CA LYS A 315 13.43 3.30 1.40
C LYS A 315 13.69 1.83 1.69
N ASP A 316 14.84 1.60 2.32
CA ASP A 316 15.16 0.33 2.99
C ASP A 316 14.86 0.45 4.48
N TYR A 317 14.24 -0.56 5.05
CA TYR A 317 14.01 -0.65 6.48
C TYR A 317 13.76 -2.10 6.93
N ASP A 318 13.91 -2.35 8.23
CA ASP A 318 13.63 -3.62 8.86
C ASP A 318 12.31 -3.56 9.62
N ALA A 319 11.46 -4.57 9.41
CA ALA A 319 10.34 -4.87 10.28
C ALA A 319 10.71 -6.06 11.17
N VAL A 320 10.31 -6.01 12.43
CA VAL A 320 10.68 -7.01 13.45
C VAL A 320 9.47 -7.83 13.82
N SER A 321 9.63 -9.16 13.75
CA SER A 321 8.60 -10.12 14.15
C SER A 321 8.97 -10.78 15.47
N ASP A 322 7.96 -11.13 16.29
CA ASP A 322 8.12 -12.04 17.43
C ASP A 322 8.21 -13.50 17.00
N TYR A 323 8.03 -13.78 15.70
CA TYR A 323 8.23 -15.09 15.10
C TYR A 323 9.70 -15.53 15.21
N ALA A 324 9.93 -16.79 15.54
CA ALA A 324 11.26 -17.39 15.63
C ALA A 324 12.27 -16.56 16.47
N GLY A 325 11.81 -15.99 17.59
CA GLY A 325 12.71 -15.32 18.54
C GLY A 325 13.15 -13.90 18.14
N GLY A 326 12.38 -13.22 17.30
CA GLY A 326 12.66 -11.84 16.89
C GLY A 326 13.24 -11.71 15.48
N LYS A 327 12.82 -12.56 14.57
CA LYS A 327 13.25 -12.55 13.18
C LYS A 327 12.91 -11.23 12.48
N LYS A 328 13.85 -10.73 11.69
CA LYS A 328 13.69 -9.51 10.92
C LYS A 328 13.26 -9.80 9.50
N MET A 329 12.35 -8.98 8.98
CA MET A 329 12.04 -8.91 7.57
C MET A 329 12.63 -7.61 7.02
N HIS A 330 13.61 -7.73 6.14
CA HIS A 330 14.17 -6.59 5.42
C HIS A 330 13.28 -6.23 4.24
N ILE A 331 12.92 -4.96 4.13
CA ILE A 331 12.01 -4.44 3.11
C ILE A 331 12.74 -3.38 2.31
N HIS A 332 12.81 -3.58 1.00
CA HIS A 332 13.22 -2.57 0.04
C HIS A 332 11.98 -2.05 -0.67
N GLN A 333 11.67 -0.77 -0.48
CA GLN A 333 10.59 -0.06 -1.17
C GLN A 333 11.17 0.80 -2.27
N ASP A 334 10.77 0.55 -3.51
CA ASP A 334 11.13 1.40 -4.65
C ASP A 334 10.55 2.82 -4.50
N GLY A 335 11.19 3.79 -5.15
CA GLY A 335 10.62 5.13 -5.30
C GLY A 335 9.32 5.08 -6.13
N ILE A 336 8.35 5.92 -5.78
CA ILE A 336 7.01 5.92 -6.37
C ILE A 336 6.77 7.21 -7.12
N ASN A 337 6.43 7.11 -8.39
CA ASN A 337 5.99 8.24 -9.20
C ASN A 337 4.46 8.23 -9.31
N SER A 338 3.84 9.36 -9.02
CA SER A 338 2.41 9.58 -9.19
C SER A 338 2.21 10.76 -10.14
N VAL A 339 1.37 10.58 -11.15
CA VAL A 339 0.99 11.63 -12.10
C VAL A 339 -0.52 11.55 -12.29
N ILE A 340 -1.25 12.51 -11.71
CA ILE A 340 -2.71 12.55 -11.77
C ILE A 340 -3.13 13.74 -12.62
N GLY A 341 -3.86 13.45 -13.70
CA GLY A 341 -4.53 14.44 -14.53
C GLY A 341 -6.01 14.53 -14.19
N ARG A 342 -6.58 15.75 -14.22
CA ARG A 342 -8.01 15.99 -14.05
C ARG A 342 -8.53 16.93 -15.11
N ILE A 343 -9.73 16.65 -15.62
CA ILE A 343 -10.52 17.56 -16.45
C ILE A 343 -11.83 17.79 -15.71
N GLY A 344 -12.10 19.02 -15.34
CA GLY A 344 -13.22 19.39 -14.49
C GLY A 344 -14.14 20.43 -15.10
N LEU A 345 -15.39 20.39 -14.67
CA LEU A 345 -16.40 21.40 -14.96
C LEU A 345 -17.10 21.79 -13.65
N GLY A 346 -16.94 23.03 -13.27
CA GLY A 346 -17.63 23.66 -12.15
C GLY A 346 -18.81 24.50 -12.63
N ILE A 347 -19.84 24.57 -11.82
CA ILE A 347 -20.92 25.53 -11.93
C ILE A 347 -21.12 26.17 -10.56
N GLY A 348 -21.49 27.43 -10.53
CA GLY A 348 -21.71 28.12 -9.26
C GLY A 348 -22.43 29.44 -9.40
N LYS A 349 -22.63 30.01 -8.22
CA LYS A 349 -23.18 31.36 -8.08
C LYS A 349 -22.35 32.16 -7.11
N GLU A 350 -21.84 33.27 -7.60
CA GLU A 350 -21.06 34.23 -6.85
C GLU A 350 -21.88 35.49 -6.59
N THR A 351 -21.83 35.98 -5.38
CA THR A 351 -22.36 37.24 -4.94
C THR A 351 -21.25 38.12 -4.38
N GLU A 352 -21.52 39.30 -3.92
CA GLU A 352 -20.53 40.16 -3.27
C GLU A 352 -19.93 39.56 -1.98
N ARG A 353 -20.64 38.61 -1.33
CA ARG A 353 -20.28 38.06 -0.02
C ARG A 353 -20.15 36.54 0.00
N SER A 354 -20.52 35.87 -1.05
CA SER A 354 -20.52 34.39 -1.06
C SER A 354 -20.28 33.83 -2.44
N ASN A 355 -19.72 32.60 -2.45
CA ASN A 355 -19.62 31.77 -3.62
C ASN A 355 -20.11 30.38 -3.24
N LEU A 356 -21.07 29.82 -3.99
CA LEU A 356 -21.50 28.43 -3.88
C LEU A 356 -21.23 27.73 -5.21
N PHE A 357 -20.70 26.52 -5.15
CA PHE A 357 -20.38 25.78 -6.37
C PHE A 357 -20.56 24.27 -6.22
N ALA A 358 -20.70 23.62 -7.36
CA ALA A 358 -20.56 22.19 -7.54
C ALA A 358 -19.58 21.94 -8.69
N LYS A 359 -18.70 20.96 -8.56
CA LYS A 359 -17.70 20.58 -9.58
C LYS A 359 -17.75 19.08 -9.78
N ILE A 360 -17.66 18.66 -11.03
CA ILE A 360 -17.41 17.29 -11.43
C ILE A 360 -16.11 17.23 -12.20
N ALA A 361 -15.27 16.25 -11.94
CA ALA A 361 -14.01 16.07 -12.65
C ALA A 361 -13.75 14.61 -12.97
N LEU A 362 -13.31 14.34 -14.19
CA LEU A 362 -12.73 13.07 -14.58
C LEU A 362 -11.24 13.09 -14.24
N ALA A 363 -10.78 12.11 -13.50
CA ALA A 363 -9.41 11.98 -13.03
C ALA A 363 -8.79 10.68 -13.51
N HIS A 364 -7.47 10.70 -13.77
CA HIS A 364 -6.68 9.53 -14.11
C HIS A 364 -5.30 9.58 -13.46
N GLU A 365 -4.89 8.48 -12.82
CA GLU A 365 -3.52 8.25 -12.35
C GLU A 365 -2.75 7.48 -13.43
N PHE A 366 -1.70 8.08 -13.96
CA PHE A 366 -0.84 7.51 -15.01
C PHE A 366 0.32 6.68 -14.44
N GLY A 367 0.64 6.85 -13.16
CA GLY A 367 1.70 6.16 -12.42
C GLY A 367 1.16 5.36 -11.25
N GLY A 368 1.79 5.51 -10.07
CA GLY A 368 1.28 4.96 -8.81
C GLY A 368 1.65 3.52 -8.53
N LYS A 369 2.72 3.00 -9.11
CA LYS A 369 3.20 1.65 -8.81
C LYS A 369 3.99 1.61 -7.51
N VAL A 370 3.50 0.85 -6.54
CA VAL A 370 4.13 0.61 -5.23
C VAL A 370 4.79 -0.76 -5.30
N LYS A 371 6.11 -0.79 -5.50
CA LYS A 371 6.90 -2.02 -5.60
C LYS A 371 7.74 -2.22 -4.37
N SER A 372 7.75 -3.44 -3.85
CA SER A 372 8.50 -3.80 -2.65
C SER A 372 9.14 -5.17 -2.80
N ILE A 373 10.33 -5.31 -2.24
CA ILE A 373 11.08 -6.55 -2.16
C ILE A 373 11.25 -6.88 -0.68
N PHE A 374 10.94 -8.12 -0.32
CA PHE A 374 10.99 -8.64 1.03
C PHE A 374 12.00 -9.75 1.12
N SER A 375 12.88 -9.70 2.11
CA SER A 375 13.83 -10.76 2.42
C SER A 375 13.90 -11.01 3.92
N ALA A 376 14.11 -12.26 4.30
CA ALA A 376 14.34 -12.67 5.67
C ALA A 376 15.38 -13.77 5.70
N GLU A 377 16.01 -13.95 6.87
CA GLU A 377 17.05 -14.97 7.04
C GLU A 377 16.49 -16.37 6.79
N ASN A 378 17.19 -17.14 5.96
CA ASN A 378 16.84 -18.51 5.56
C ASN A 378 15.48 -18.62 4.84
N GLU A 379 15.02 -17.54 4.21
CA GLU A 379 13.80 -17.54 3.42
C GLU A 379 14.04 -16.97 2.01
N PRO A 380 13.22 -17.36 1.00
CA PRO A 380 13.32 -16.82 -0.33
C PRO A 380 13.00 -15.32 -0.34
N THR A 381 13.68 -14.56 -1.18
CA THR A 381 13.35 -13.17 -1.44
C THR A 381 12.12 -13.08 -2.34
N SER A 382 11.13 -12.31 -1.93
CA SER A 382 9.87 -12.14 -2.66
C SER A 382 9.62 -10.69 -3.01
N GLY A 383 9.07 -10.44 -4.20
CA GLY A 383 8.66 -9.12 -4.65
C GLY A 383 7.14 -9.00 -4.74
N THR A 384 6.61 -7.81 -4.42
CA THR A 384 5.19 -7.49 -4.55
C THR A 384 4.99 -6.15 -5.25
N GLU A 385 3.83 -5.97 -5.87
CA GLU A 385 3.44 -4.73 -6.52
C GLU A 385 1.97 -4.41 -6.18
N VAL A 386 1.70 -3.12 -5.91
CA VAL A 386 0.36 -2.55 -5.93
C VAL A 386 0.33 -1.50 -7.02
N ASP A 387 -0.55 -1.65 -7.99
CA ASP A 387 -0.74 -0.70 -9.07
C ASP A 387 -1.95 0.20 -8.75
N LEU A 388 -1.67 1.50 -8.49
CA LEU A 388 -2.69 2.51 -8.21
C LEU A 388 -3.13 3.25 -9.48
N LYS A 389 -2.69 2.82 -10.67
CA LYS A 389 -3.15 3.34 -11.95
C LYS A 389 -4.64 3.08 -12.11
N ASP A 390 -5.42 4.14 -12.30
CA ASP A 390 -6.87 4.05 -12.31
C ASP A 390 -7.51 5.31 -12.89
N SER A 391 -8.80 5.25 -13.20
CA SER A 391 -9.64 6.37 -13.61
C SER A 391 -10.86 6.47 -12.71
N TRP A 392 -11.24 7.69 -12.33
CA TRP A 392 -12.40 7.92 -11.48
C TRP A 392 -13.08 9.27 -11.76
N VAL A 393 -14.23 9.45 -11.17
CA VAL A 393 -14.96 10.71 -11.18
C VAL A 393 -14.94 11.31 -9.78
N ASP A 394 -14.47 12.55 -9.66
CA ASP A 394 -14.58 13.36 -8.46
C ASP A 394 -15.83 14.22 -8.53
N VAL A 395 -16.62 14.25 -7.47
CA VAL A 395 -17.75 15.16 -7.28
C VAL A 395 -17.48 16.00 -6.04
N GLU A 396 -17.56 17.32 -6.20
CA GLU A 396 -17.29 18.29 -5.15
C GLU A 396 -18.42 19.30 -5.06
N VAL A 397 -18.83 19.65 -3.85
CA VAL A 397 -19.70 20.78 -3.56
C VAL A 397 -19.03 21.63 -2.48
N GLY A 398 -19.17 22.93 -2.60
CA GLY A 398 -18.53 23.80 -1.61
C GLY A 398 -18.98 25.25 -1.73
N GLY A 399 -18.36 26.05 -0.90
CA GLY A 399 -18.60 27.48 -0.90
C GLY A 399 -17.66 28.25 -0.01
N SER A 400 -17.70 29.56 -0.18
CA SER A 400 -17.00 30.54 0.65
C SER A 400 -17.92 31.66 1.05
N TRP A 401 -17.64 32.24 2.19
CA TRP A 401 -18.47 33.27 2.81
C TRP A 401 -17.64 34.37 3.43
N LEU A 402 -17.89 35.60 3.02
CA LEU A 402 -17.31 36.79 3.61
C LEU A 402 -18.12 37.19 4.88
N VAL A 403 -17.57 36.83 6.05
CA VAL A 403 -18.21 37.11 7.34
C VAL A 403 -18.16 38.61 7.67
N ASN A 404 -17.01 39.22 7.45
CA ASN A 404 -16.77 40.65 7.56
C ASN A 404 -15.80 41.10 6.45
N ARG A 405 -15.35 42.37 6.47
CA ARG A 405 -14.51 42.92 5.38
C ARG A 405 -13.24 42.09 5.11
N ASP A 406 -12.72 41.42 6.11
CA ASP A 406 -11.35 40.86 6.10
C ASP A 406 -11.35 39.36 6.31
N THR A 407 -12.50 38.73 6.65
CA THR A 407 -12.56 37.34 7.09
C THR A 407 -13.48 36.51 6.18
N TYR A 408 -12.91 35.46 5.61
CA TYR A 408 -13.60 34.43 4.83
C TYR A 408 -13.68 33.12 5.58
N LEU A 409 -14.83 32.49 5.55
CA LEU A 409 -15.00 31.07 5.83
C LEU A 409 -15.19 30.33 4.51
N TYR A 410 -14.63 29.14 4.41
CA TYR A 410 -14.85 28.29 3.26
C TYR A 410 -14.90 26.82 3.65
N GLY A 411 -15.61 26.04 2.84
CA GLY A 411 -15.71 24.62 3.04
C GLY A 411 -16.08 23.88 1.77
N THR A 412 -15.62 22.65 1.66
CA THR A 412 -15.94 21.75 0.55
C THR A 412 -16.20 20.35 1.07
N TYR A 413 -17.04 19.63 0.37
CA TYR A 413 -17.24 18.20 0.51
C TYR A 413 -16.94 17.54 -0.83
N THR A 414 -16.09 16.51 -0.80
CA THR A 414 -15.69 15.77 -2.00
C THR A 414 -15.90 14.26 -1.81
N ARG A 415 -16.30 13.60 -2.88
CA ARG A 415 -16.38 12.14 -2.97
C ARG A 415 -15.94 11.69 -4.36
N ASN A 416 -15.25 10.53 -4.44
CA ASN A 416 -14.94 9.92 -5.73
C ASN A 416 -15.81 8.70 -6.01
N PHE A 417 -15.92 8.36 -7.29
CA PHE A 417 -16.67 7.21 -7.79
C PHE A 417 -15.88 6.50 -8.89
N GLY A 418 -15.95 5.17 -8.90
CA GLY A 418 -15.32 4.34 -9.91
C GLY A 418 -13.87 3.97 -9.64
N ALA A 419 -13.25 4.48 -8.57
CA ALA A 419 -11.88 4.19 -8.21
C ALA A 419 -11.73 2.92 -7.38
N ASP A 420 -10.61 2.22 -7.58
CA ASP A 420 -10.13 1.15 -6.68
C ASP A 420 -9.85 1.71 -5.27
N VAL A 421 -9.28 2.93 -5.22
CA VAL A 421 -9.15 3.71 -3.98
C VAL A 421 -10.38 4.60 -3.85
N SER A 422 -11.36 4.14 -3.09
CA SER A 422 -12.59 4.87 -2.85
C SER A 422 -12.39 5.92 -1.74
N SER A 423 -12.41 7.21 -2.11
CA SER A 423 -12.57 8.31 -1.16
C SER A 423 -14.05 8.38 -0.75
N LYS A 424 -14.37 7.81 0.40
CA LYS A 424 -15.76 7.72 0.89
C LYS A 424 -16.34 9.08 1.18
N TRP A 425 -15.52 9.95 1.73
CA TRP A 425 -15.80 11.37 1.95
C TRP A 425 -14.50 12.10 2.24
N ARG A 426 -14.48 13.35 1.89
CA ARG A 426 -13.47 14.32 2.27
C ARG A 426 -14.18 15.65 2.57
N ILE A 427 -13.81 16.27 3.65
CA ILE A 427 -14.26 17.59 4.08
C ILE A 427 -13.03 18.47 4.19
N ASP A 428 -13.11 19.65 3.62
CA ASP A 428 -12.16 20.74 3.80
C ASP A 428 -12.92 21.92 4.40
N ALA A 429 -12.38 22.52 5.45
CA ALA A 429 -12.95 23.70 6.07
C ALA A 429 -11.82 24.65 6.48
N GLY A 430 -11.98 25.94 6.21
CA GLY A 430 -10.94 26.90 6.49
C GLY A 430 -11.45 28.31 6.73
N ILE A 431 -10.53 29.11 7.22
CA ILE A 431 -10.69 30.52 7.47
C ILE A 431 -9.51 31.28 6.88
N ARG A 432 -9.80 32.41 6.28
CA ARG A 432 -8.81 33.34 5.76
C ARG A 432 -9.06 34.72 6.35
N PHE A 433 -8.00 35.32 6.81
CA PHE A 433 -7.97 36.72 7.24
C PHE A 433 -7.07 37.51 6.27
N SER A 434 -7.60 38.59 5.70
CA SER A 434 -6.90 39.46 4.73
C SER A 434 -6.67 40.83 5.35
N PHE A 435 -5.49 41.44 5.11
CA PHE A 435 -5.10 42.72 5.68
C PHE A 435 -4.10 43.50 4.81
#